data_0c80119b34b5121422a4d2094ab0e057
#
_entry.id   0c80119b34b5121422a4d2094ab0e057
#
_cell.length_a   1.000
_cell.length_b   1.000
_cell.length_c   1.000
_cell.angle_alpha   90.00
_cell.angle_beta   90.00
_cell.angle_gamma   90.00
#
_symmetry.space_group_name_H-M   'P 1'
#
loop_
_entity.id
_entity.type
_entity.pdbx_description
1 polymer ?
#
loop_
_entity_poly.entity_id
_entity_poly.type
_entity_poly.pdbx_seq_one_letter_code
_entity_poly.pdbx_strand_id
1 'polypeptide(L)'
;KIIFLSSNMANIKTKRKRVKFASDNVASACPEVLDAILKANEGDSAPYGNDQISTELQNKFSEIFEKDVIVFPIASGTAANALALATMTPSFGNVYCHKLSHINTDECGAPEFYTGGGKLITLNGINGKITAKELDEAITGKGVVHHTQPCSVSITQVCETGEVYQLDEIKQISEVAHKHNLHMHMDGARFANALTSLNCSPAEMTWKSELMCCLLVPLKTAVLQRKLSF
;
A
#
# COMPACT_ATOMS: atom_id res chain seq x y z
N LYS A 1 -29.82 28.50 6.71
CA LYS A 1 -30.90 27.76 7.43
C LYS A 1 -30.35 26.39 7.82
N ILE A 2 -30.06 26.25 9.09
CA ILE A 2 -29.69 24.97 9.71
C ILE A 2 -30.99 24.20 9.94
N ILE A 3 -31.09 23.01 9.35
CA ILE A 3 -32.25 22.13 9.57
C ILE A 3 -31.81 21.12 10.65
N PHE A 4 -32.43 21.24 11.85
CA PHE A 4 -32.36 20.22 12.86
C PHE A 4 -33.27 19.06 12.47
N LEU A 5 -32.68 17.88 12.22
CA LEU A 5 -33.43 16.64 12.10
C LEU A 5 -33.49 16.00 13.49
N SER A 6 -34.71 16.00 14.06
CA SER A 6 -35.01 15.36 15.32
C SER A 6 -34.88 13.83 15.21
N SER A 7 -34.39 13.24 16.28
CA SER A 7 -34.19 11.82 16.53
C SER A 7 -35.44 10.97 16.33
N ASN A 8 -35.43 10.07 15.36
CA ASN A 8 -36.21 8.84 15.38
C ASN A 8 -35.28 7.66 14.99
N MET A 9 -34.50 7.22 15.94
CA MET A 9 -33.74 5.97 15.82
C MET A 9 -34.60 4.79 16.29
N ALA A 10 -35.65 4.46 15.52
CA ALA A 10 -36.39 3.22 15.72
C ALA A 10 -36.58 2.51 14.40
N ASN A 11 -36.08 1.27 14.34
CA ASN A 11 -36.24 0.28 13.27
C ASN A 11 -35.46 0.50 11.96
N ILE A 12 -34.14 0.44 12.00
CA ILE A 12 -33.37 0.01 10.85
C ILE A 12 -33.45 -1.53 10.79
N LYS A 13 -34.48 -2.06 10.14
CA LYS A 13 -34.48 -3.46 9.69
C LYS A 13 -33.25 -3.62 8.80
N THR A 14 -32.27 -4.40 9.24
CA THR A 14 -31.09 -4.78 8.45
C THR A 14 -31.56 -5.57 7.22
N LYS A 15 -31.85 -4.86 6.13
CA LYS A 15 -31.97 -5.49 4.82
C LYS A 15 -30.62 -6.17 4.57
N ARG A 16 -30.60 -7.50 4.40
CA ARG A 16 -29.41 -8.21 3.90
C ARG A 16 -28.91 -7.46 2.67
N LYS A 17 -27.81 -6.73 2.79
CA LYS A 17 -27.17 -6.05 1.67
C LYS A 17 -26.79 -7.14 0.67
N ARG A 18 -27.26 -7.03 -0.58
CA ARG A 18 -26.77 -7.87 -1.67
C ARG A 18 -25.26 -7.72 -1.73
N VAL A 19 -24.51 -8.80 -1.65
CA VAL A 19 -23.08 -8.81 -1.92
C VAL A 19 -22.90 -8.36 -3.37
N LYS A 20 -22.20 -7.25 -3.55
CA LYS A 20 -21.85 -6.73 -4.86
C LYS A 20 -20.43 -7.18 -5.17
N PHE A 21 -20.24 -7.91 -6.23
CA PHE A 21 -18.92 -8.20 -6.80
C PHE A 21 -18.43 -6.97 -7.56
N ALA A 22 -18.17 -5.89 -6.83
CA ALA A 22 -17.63 -4.64 -7.31
C ALA A 22 -16.35 -4.32 -6.53
N SER A 23 -15.70 -3.20 -6.84
CA SER A 23 -14.54 -2.75 -6.07
C SER A 23 -14.89 -2.62 -4.59
N ASP A 24 -13.99 -3.01 -3.71
CA ASP A 24 -14.06 -2.80 -2.26
C ASP A 24 -14.16 -1.30 -1.88
N ASN A 25 -13.75 -0.40 -2.79
CA ASN A 25 -13.92 1.05 -2.65
C ASN A 25 -15.38 1.52 -2.60
N VAL A 26 -16.36 0.67 -2.91
CA VAL A 26 -17.78 1.00 -2.76
C VAL A 26 -18.34 0.66 -1.37
N ALA A 27 -17.53 0.05 -0.50
CA ALA A 27 -17.93 -0.29 0.85
C ALA A 27 -18.08 0.98 1.71
N SER A 28 -19.04 0.95 2.63
CA SER A 28 -19.18 2.00 3.65
C SER A 28 -18.22 1.74 4.80
N ALA A 29 -17.85 2.78 5.53
CA ALA A 29 -17.13 2.62 6.79
C ALA A 29 -17.91 1.79 7.79
N CYS A 30 -17.22 0.99 8.60
CA CYS A 30 -17.85 0.28 9.71
C CYS A 30 -18.23 1.28 10.85
N PRO A 31 -19.20 0.91 11.71
CA PRO A 31 -19.63 1.78 12.79
C PRO A 31 -18.48 2.22 13.70
N GLU A 32 -17.56 1.34 14.00
CA GLU A 32 -16.40 1.59 14.89
C GLU A 32 -15.49 2.71 14.36
N VAL A 33 -15.32 2.79 13.03
CA VAL A 33 -14.57 3.89 12.41
C VAL A 33 -15.32 5.21 12.50
N LEU A 34 -16.64 5.20 12.31
CA LEU A 34 -17.46 6.40 12.46
C LEU A 34 -17.42 6.91 13.90
N ASP A 35 -17.54 6.01 14.88
CA ASP A 35 -17.45 6.34 16.30
C ASP A 35 -16.07 6.89 16.67
N ALA A 36 -14.99 6.35 16.11
CA ALA A 36 -13.64 6.86 16.31
C ALA A 36 -13.47 8.28 15.76
N ILE A 37 -14.05 8.57 14.58
CA ILE A 37 -14.04 9.92 14.00
C ILE A 37 -14.81 10.91 14.89
N LEU A 38 -15.97 10.52 15.39
CA LEU A 38 -16.75 11.37 16.29
C LEU A 38 -15.96 11.69 17.56
N LYS A 39 -15.33 10.70 18.18
CA LYS A 39 -14.49 10.90 19.36
C LYS A 39 -13.27 11.78 19.06
N ALA A 40 -12.60 11.57 17.93
CA ALA A 40 -11.45 12.37 17.53
C ALA A 40 -11.81 13.85 17.22
N ASN A 41 -13.09 14.15 16.99
CA ASN A 41 -13.56 15.51 16.72
C ASN A 41 -13.99 16.25 18.00
N GLU A 42 -13.77 15.68 19.19
CA GLU A 42 -14.06 16.32 20.46
C GLU A 42 -12.87 17.15 20.96
N GLY A 43 -13.14 18.41 21.35
CA GLY A 43 -12.12 19.32 21.90
C GLY A 43 -11.13 19.83 20.88
N ASP A 44 -9.96 20.27 21.37
CA ASP A 44 -8.88 20.85 20.59
C ASP A 44 -7.69 19.87 20.51
N SER A 45 -7.02 19.85 19.37
CA SER A 45 -5.83 19.01 19.15
C SER A 45 -4.68 19.82 18.57
N ALA A 46 -3.44 19.50 18.93
CA ALA A 46 -2.28 20.13 18.38
C ALA A 46 -2.16 19.87 16.86
N PRO A 47 -1.83 20.89 16.04
CA PRO A 47 -1.72 20.73 14.61
C PRO A 47 -0.41 20.03 14.19
N TYR A 48 -0.32 19.69 12.89
CA TYR A 48 0.90 19.21 12.22
C TYR A 48 1.41 17.85 12.74
N GLY A 49 0.50 16.96 13.17
CA GLY A 49 0.87 15.63 13.66
C GLY A 49 1.46 15.59 15.06
N ASN A 50 1.37 16.70 15.80
CA ASN A 50 1.82 16.78 17.20
C ASN A 50 0.71 16.43 18.20
N ASP A 51 -0.40 15.88 17.72
CA ASP A 51 -1.51 15.42 18.52
C ASP A 51 -1.27 14.00 19.08
N GLN A 52 -2.04 13.67 20.10
CA GLN A 52 -1.94 12.36 20.77
C GLN A 52 -2.29 11.20 19.82
N ILE A 53 -3.27 11.34 18.93
CA ILE A 53 -3.70 10.29 18.00
C ILE A 53 -2.56 9.94 17.04
N SER A 54 -1.85 10.94 16.51
CA SER A 54 -0.68 10.73 15.66
C SER A 54 0.44 9.99 16.37
N THR A 55 0.69 10.32 17.65
CA THR A 55 1.69 9.62 18.47
C THR A 55 1.27 8.17 18.76
N GLU A 56 0.01 7.94 19.11
CA GLU A 56 -0.53 6.61 19.36
C GLU A 56 -0.51 5.74 18.10
N LEU A 57 -0.79 6.32 16.92
CA LEU A 57 -0.68 5.64 15.62
C LEU A 57 0.73 5.10 15.40
N GLN A 58 1.76 5.94 15.65
CA GLN A 58 3.17 5.57 15.50
C GLN A 58 3.54 4.39 16.40
N ASN A 59 3.15 4.47 17.68
CA ASN A 59 3.40 3.42 18.66
C ASN A 59 2.67 2.12 18.29
N LYS A 60 1.42 2.22 17.85
CA LYS A 60 0.61 1.06 17.49
C LYS A 60 1.17 0.32 16.27
N PHE A 61 1.65 1.03 15.27
CA PHE A 61 2.31 0.40 14.13
C PHE A 61 3.64 -0.25 14.54
N SER A 62 4.43 0.38 15.39
CA SER A 62 5.67 -0.24 15.92
C SER A 62 5.38 -1.52 16.69
N GLU A 63 4.30 -1.56 17.49
CA GLU A 63 3.84 -2.79 18.17
C GLU A 63 3.43 -3.87 17.15
N ILE A 64 2.57 -3.53 16.16
CA ILE A 64 2.05 -4.46 15.15
C ILE A 64 3.17 -5.05 14.29
N PHE A 65 4.15 -4.24 13.93
CA PHE A 65 5.28 -4.65 13.10
C PHE A 65 6.47 -5.19 13.91
N GLU A 66 6.37 -5.26 15.24
CA GLU A 66 7.43 -5.78 16.13
C GLU A 66 8.79 -5.05 15.92
N LYS A 67 8.76 -3.79 15.56
CA LYS A 67 9.94 -2.97 15.25
C LYS A 67 9.55 -1.50 15.21
N ASP A 68 10.47 -0.61 15.60
CA ASP A 68 10.28 0.82 15.38
C ASP A 68 10.13 1.11 13.89
N VAL A 69 8.99 1.65 13.52
CA VAL A 69 8.64 2.03 12.15
C VAL A 69 8.21 3.50 12.10
N ILE A 70 8.33 4.13 10.94
CA ILE A 70 7.81 5.47 10.71
C ILE A 70 6.57 5.35 9.84
N VAL A 71 5.47 5.95 10.29
CA VAL A 71 4.17 5.92 9.61
C VAL A 71 3.83 7.29 9.06
N PHE A 72 3.51 7.34 7.78
CA PHE A 72 3.06 8.56 7.09
C PHE A 72 1.62 8.36 6.61
N PRO A 73 0.60 8.95 7.28
CA PRO A 73 -0.76 8.95 6.77
C PRO A 73 -0.84 9.72 5.45
N ILE A 74 -1.31 9.07 4.39
CA ILE A 74 -1.40 9.63 3.04
C ILE A 74 -2.86 9.52 2.55
N ALA A 75 -3.30 10.48 1.75
CA ALA A 75 -4.69 10.60 1.32
C ALA A 75 -5.16 9.52 0.33
N SER A 76 -4.26 8.89 -0.43
CA SER A 76 -4.60 7.84 -1.40
C SER A 76 -3.48 6.82 -1.57
N GLY A 77 -3.83 5.62 -2.04
CA GLY A 77 -2.85 4.58 -2.37
C GLY A 77 -1.88 5.01 -3.47
N THR A 78 -2.39 5.65 -4.52
CA THR A 78 -1.54 6.20 -5.60
C THR A 78 -0.50 7.19 -5.07
N ALA A 79 -0.90 8.12 -4.19
CA ALA A 79 0.05 9.06 -3.60
C ALA A 79 1.10 8.34 -2.73
N ALA A 80 0.71 7.31 -2.00
CA ALA A 80 1.63 6.55 -1.17
C ALA A 80 2.61 5.71 -2.02
N ASN A 81 2.14 5.02 -3.07
CA ASN A 81 3.02 4.32 -4.02
C ASN A 81 4.01 5.28 -4.68
N ALA A 82 3.51 6.39 -5.23
CA ALA A 82 4.34 7.36 -5.92
C ALA A 82 5.41 7.98 -5.01
N LEU A 83 5.05 8.37 -3.78
CA LEU A 83 6.00 8.91 -2.81
C LEU A 83 7.01 7.88 -2.32
N ALA A 84 6.57 6.64 -2.04
CA ALA A 84 7.47 5.57 -1.64
C ALA A 84 8.51 5.29 -2.74
N LEU A 85 8.06 5.14 -3.99
CA LEU A 85 8.97 4.92 -5.12
C LEU A 85 9.90 6.10 -5.37
N ALA A 86 9.44 7.33 -5.19
CA ALA A 86 10.27 8.53 -5.31
C ALA A 86 11.40 8.60 -4.28
N THR A 87 11.21 8.02 -3.08
CA THR A 87 12.30 7.96 -2.08
C THR A 87 13.38 6.93 -2.42
N MET A 88 13.06 5.94 -3.26
CA MET A 88 13.90 4.79 -3.58
C MET A 88 14.46 4.83 -5.01
N THR A 89 13.95 5.71 -5.87
CA THR A 89 14.26 5.68 -7.30
C THR A 89 14.54 7.09 -7.81
N PRO A 90 15.79 7.42 -8.17
CA PRO A 90 16.12 8.71 -8.78
C PRO A 90 15.53 8.80 -10.21
N SER A 91 15.54 10.00 -10.78
CA SER A 91 14.95 10.29 -12.10
C SER A 91 15.50 9.46 -13.26
N PHE A 92 16.69 8.90 -13.11
CA PHE A 92 17.35 8.01 -14.07
C PHE A 92 17.27 6.53 -13.66
N GLY A 93 16.47 6.21 -12.64
CA GLY A 93 16.33 4.86 -12.08
C GLY A 93 15.24 4.02 -12.75
N ASN A 94 15.30 2.72 -12.49
CA ASN A 94 14.28 1.75 -12.87
C ASN A 94 13.56 1.20 -11.65
N VAL A 95 12.26 0.98 -11.78
CA VAL A 95 11.42 0.18 -10.89
C VAL A 95 10.96 -1.06 -11.64
N TYR A 96 11.35 -2.24 -11.18
CA TYR A 96 10.85 -3.50 -11.72
C TYR A 96 9.53 -3.86 -11.08
N CYS A 97 8.52 -4.21 -11.86
CA CYS A 97 7.20 -4.58 -11.35
C CYS A 97 6.51 -5.56 -12.31
N HIS A 98 5.46 -6.23 -11.85
CA HIS A 98 4.62 -7.03 -12.74
C HIS A 98 3.83 -6.12 -13.70
N LYS A 99 3.61 -6.55 -14.94
CA LYS A 99 2.88 -5.77 -15.96
C LYS A 99 1.45 -5.39 -15.57
N LEU A 100 0.82 -6.17 -14.69
CA LEU A 100 -0.54 -5.90 -14.18
C LEU A 100 -0.52 -5.11 -12.86
N SER A 101 0.64 -4.75 -12.31
CA SER A 101 0.70 -3.99 -11.07
C SER A 101 -0.03 -2.66 -11.18
N HIS A 102 -0.70 -2.26 -10.12
CA HIS A 102 -1.47 -1.03 -10.05
C HIS A 102 -0.65 0.21 -10.44
N ILE A 103 0.62 0.27 -10.01
CA ILE A 103 1.55 1.35 -10.36
C ILE A 103 1.78 1.49 -11.87
N ASN A 104 1.63 0.40 -12.62
CA ASN A 104 1.80 0.41 -14.08
C ASN A 104 0.49 0.69 -14.82
N THR A 105 -0.65 0.22 -14.32
CA THR A 105 -1.90 0.20 -15.08
C THR A 105 -2.90 1.27 -14.64
N ASP A 106 -2.94 1.63 -13.36
CA ASP A 106 -4.07 2.37 -12.77
C ASP A 106 -3.67 3.61 -11.94
N GLU A 107 -2.44 4.13 -12.12
CA GLU A 107 -1.96 5.32 -11.40
C GLU A 107 -1.59 6.50 -12.30
N CYS A 108 -2.00 6.44 -13.57
CA CYS A 108 -1.94 7.57 -14.51
C CYS A 108 -0.55 8.24 -14.62
N GLY A 109 0.53 7.44 -14.54
CA GLY A 109 1.91 7.95 -14.61
C GLY A 109 2.38 8.67 -13.33
N ALA A 110 1.70 8.51 -12.20
CA ALA A 110 2.12 9.13 -10.94
C ALA A 110 3.51 8.65 -10.48
N PRO A 111 3.86 7.36 -10.55
CA PRO A 111 5.22 6.91 -10.20
C PRO A 111 6.30 7.62 -11.03
N GLU A 112 6.14 7.69 -12.34
CA GLU A 112 7.08 8.35 -13.24
C GLU A 112 7.18 9.85 -12.97
N PHE A 113 6.05 10.50 -12.70
CA PHE A 113 6.01 11.92 -12.39
C PHE A 113 6.76 12.24 -11.09
N TYR A 114 6.46 11.54 -10.01
CA TYR A 114 7.04 11.84 -8.69
C TYR A 114 8.49 11.38 -8.54
N THR A 115 8.92 10.36 -9.28
CA THR A 115 10.34 10.00 -9.37
C THR A 115 11.13 10.97 -10.25
N GLY A 116 10.45 11.90 -10.93
CA GLY A 116 11.08 12.86 -11.85
C GLY A 116 11.54 12.22 -13.18
N GLY A 117 10.93 11.10 -13.58
CA GLY A 117 11.22 10.39 -14.82
C GLY A 117 11.75 8.96 -14.66
N GLY A 118 11.71 8.41 -13.45
CA GLY A 118 12.04 7.00 -13.21
C GLY A 118 11.18 6.09 -14.09
N LYS A 119 11.76 5.00 -14.60
CA LYS A 119 11.11 4.14 -15.59
C LYS A 119 10.59 2.87 -14.97
N LEU A 120 9.32 2.54 -15.21
CA LEU A 120 8.80 1.22 -14.88
C LEU A 120 9.29 0.18 -15.90
N ILE A 121 9.89 -0.88 -15.42
CA ILE A 121 10.30 -2.05 -16.22
C ILE A 121 9.35 -3.18 -15.86
N THR A 122 8.44 -3.47 -16.78
CA THR A 122 7.39 -4.47 -16.53
C THR A 122 7.86 -5.87 -16.85
N LEU A 123 7.60 -6.80 -15.93
CA LEU A 123 7.87 -8.23 -16.05
C LEU A 123 6.55 -8.97 -16.30
N ASN A 124 6.61 -10.07 -17.04
CA ASN A 124 5.42 -10.85 -17.39
C ASN A 124 4.91 -11.66 -16.22
N GLY A 125 5.80 -12.30 -15.49
CA GLY A 125 5.47 -13.11 -14.33
C GLY A 125 4.51 -14.25 -14.61
N ILE A 126 3.99 -14.82 -13.54
CA ILE A 126 2.96 -15.87 -13.59
C ILE A 126 1.85 -15.47 -12.63
N ASN A 127 0.61 -15.47 -13.11
CA ASN A 127 -0.58 -15.18 -12.28
C ASN A 127 -0.47 -13.85 -11.49
N GLY A 128 0.08 -12.81 -12.07
CA GLY A 128 0.23 -11.50 -11.41
C GLY A 128 1.45 -11.38 -10.50
N LYS A 129 2.26 -12.42 -10.36
CA LYS A 129 3.48 -12.42 -9.55
C LYS A 129 4.73 -12.46 -10.43
N ILE A 130 5.75 -11.66 -10.08
CA ILE A 130 7.09 -11.81 -10.61
C ILE A 130 7.83 -12.92 -9.86
N THR A 131 8.81 -13.54 -10.49
CA THR A 131 9.67 -14.53 -9.84
C THR A 131 11.08 -13.96 -9.62
N ALA A 132 11.79 -14.48 -8.62
CA ALA A 132 13.18 -14.11 -8.37
C ALA A 132 14.06 -14.34 -9.59
N LYS A 133 13.85 -15.44 -10.31
CA LYS A 133 14.59 -15.77 -11.54
C LYS A 133 14.35 -14.72 -12.64
N GLU A 134 13.09 -14.39 -12.91
CA GLU A 134 12.74 -13.40 -13.94
C GLU A 134 13.28 -12.01 -13.58
N LEU A 135 13.24 -11.65 -12.29
CA LEU A 135 13.83 -10.40 -11.82
C LEU A 135 15.35 -10.38 -12.04
N ASP A 136 16.07 -11.43 -11.65
CA ASP A 136 17.54 -11.52 -11.80
C ASP A 136 17.97 -11.42 -13.29
N GLU A 137 17.23 -12.09 -14.18
CA GLU A 137 17.46 -12.05 -15.63
C GLU A 137 17.16 -10.67 -16.25
N ALA A 138 16.18 -9.93 -15.70
CA ALA A 138 15.78 -8.62 -16.22
C ALA A 138 16.71 -7.49 -15.78
N ILE A 139 17.44 -7.65 -14.68
CA ILE A 139 18.33 -6.62 -14.15
C ILE A 139 19.58 -6.53 -15.02
N THR A 140 19.60 -5.53 -15.91
CA THR A 140 20.68 -5.28 -16.85
C THR A 140 21.04 -3.79 -16.89
N GLY A 141 22.14 -3.45 -17.56
CA GLY A 141 22.52 -2.06 -17.83
C GLY A 141 23.12 -1.29 -16.65
N LYS A 142 23.42 -1.96 -15.53
CA LYS A 142 24.07 -1.31 -14.37
C LYS A 142 25.43 -0.71 -14.76
N GLY A 143 25.61 0.58 -14.50
CA GLY A 143 26.82 1.32 -14.85
C GLY A 143 26.95 1.70 -16.32
N VAL A 144 26.01 1.33 -17.18
CA VAL A 144 25.98 1.76 -18.58
C VAL A 144 25.39 3.16 -18.69
N VAL A 145 26.16 4.11 -19.20
CA VAL A 145 25.81 5.56 -19.21
C VAL A 145 24.49 5.86 -19.93
N HIS A 146 24.15 5.11 -20.95
CA HIS A 146 22.95 5.32 -21.77
C HIS A 146 21.71 4.53 -21.27
N HIS A 147 21.86 3.76 -20.20
CA HIS A 147 20.76 2.97 -19.64
C HIS A 147 20.24 3.62 -18.34
N THR A 148 18.95 3.53 -18.12
CA THR A 148 18.39 3.80 -16.80
C THR A 148 18.92 2.76 -15.81
N GLN A 149 19.15 3.18 -14.57
CA GLN A 149 19.85 2.35 -13.60
C GLN A 149 18.88 1.52 -12.76
N PRO A 150 19.14 0.22 -12.53
CA PRO A 150 18.38 -0.61 -11.62
C PRO A 150 18.37 0.00 -10.20
N CYS A 151 17.19 0.31 -9.63
CA CYS A 151 17.06 0.97 -8.34
C CYS A 151 16.12 0.29 -7.38
N SER A 152 14.95 -0.15 -7.86
CA SER A 152 13.95 -0.74 -6.97
C SER A 152 13.11 -1.82 -7.66
N VAL A 153 12.50 -2.68 -6.85
CA VAL A 153 11.50 -3.65 -7.26
C VAL A 153 10.24 -3.45 -6.43
N SER A 154 9.08 -3.54 -7.08
CA SER A 154 7.77 -3.41 -6.46
C SER A 154 6.95 -4.67 -6.70
N ILE A 155 6.45 -5.25 -5.61
CA ILE A 155 5.47 -6.35 -5.64
C ILE A 155 4.14 -5.88 -5.09
N THR A 156 3.04 -6.54 -5.48
CA THR A 156 1.70 -6.25 -4.95
C THR A 156 1.18 -7.43 -4.14
N GLN A 157 0.75 -7.19 -2.90
CA GLN A 157 0.31 -8.22 -1.98
C GLN A 157 -1.07 -7.86 -1.39
N VAL A 158 -2.12 -8.55 -1.75
CA VAL A 158 -2.40 -9.58 -2.75
C VAL A 158 -2.34 -8.98 -4.15
N CYS A 159 -1.88 -9.75 -5.16
CA CYS A 159 -1.81 -9.29 -6.55
C CYS A 159 -3.18 -8.94 -7.14
N GLU A 160 -3.19 -8.24 -8.26
CA GLU A 160 -4.40 -7.84 -8.99
C GLU A 160 -5.21 -9.05 -9.47
N THR A 161 -4.59 -10.19 -9.67
CA THR A 161 -5.24 -11.47 -10.04
C THR A 161 -5.82 -12.23 -8.86
N GLY A 162 -5.55 -11.78 -7.61
CA GLY A 162 -5.96 -12.47 -6.39
C GLY A 162 -4.95 -13.47 -5.84
N GLU A 163 -3.82 -13.66 -6.51
CA GLU A 163 -2.74 -14.53 -6.03
C GLU A 163 -1.97 -13.89 -4.86
N VAL A 164 -1.48 -14.74 -3.97
CA VAL A 164 -0.71 -14.35 -2.78
C VAL A 164 0.74 -14.80 -2.94
N TYR A 165 1.69 -13.88 -2.78
CA TYR A 165 3.09 -14.26 -2.63
C TYR A 165 3.28 -15.02 -1.32
N GLN A 166 3.87 -16.21 -1.37
CA GLN A 166 4.30 -16.93 -0.18
C GLN A 166 5.52 -16.24 0.44
N LEU A 167 5.75 -16.43 1.74
CA LEU A 167 6.89 -15.79 2.43
C LEU A 167 8.23 -16.14 1.78
N ASP A 168 8.39 -17.38 1.34
CA ASP A 168 9.60 -17.83 0.63
C ASP A 168 9.77 -17.16 -0.74
N GLU A 169 8.68 -16.87 -1.47
CA GLU A 169 8.73 -16.13 -2.73
C GLU A 169 9.17 -14.69 -2.50
N ILE A 170 8.62 -14.03 -1.47
CA ILE A 170 9.02 -12.67 -1.08
C ILE A 170 10.50 -12.65 -0.73
N LYS A 171 10.96 -13.60 0.08
CA LYS A 171 12.36 -13.72 0.49
C LYS A 171 13.30 -13.93 -0.69
N GLN A 172 12.97 -14.82 -1.63
CA GLN A 172 13.78 -15.04 -2.84
C GLN A 172 13.89 -13.78 -3.71
N ILE A 173 12.80 -13.02 -3.88
CA ILE A 173 12.82 -11.74 -4.59
C ILE A 173 13.69 -10.72 -3.85
N SER A 174 13.60 -10.69 -2.51
CA SER A 174 14.39 -9.83 -1.65
C SER A 174 15.90 -10.13 -1.76
N GLU A 175 16.27 -11.41 -1.77
CA GLU A 175 17.66 -11.86 -1.96
C GLU A 175 18.23 -11.38 -3.31
N VAL A 176 17.44 -11.46 -4.39
CA VAL A 176 17.82 -10.91 -5.69
C VAL A 176 17.94 -9.39 -5.64
N ALA A 177 16.98 -8.70 -5.02
CA ALA A 177 17.04 -7.26 -4.85
C ALA A 177 18.33 -6.83 -4.13
N HIS A 178 18.68 -7.48 -3.03
CA HIS A 178 19.91 -7.21 -2.28
C HIS A 178 21.18 -7.52 -3.07
N LYS A 179 21.22 -8.65 -3.76
CA LYS A 179 22.35 -9.01 -4.66
C LYS A 179 22.66 -7.89 -5.65
N HIS A 180 21.64 -7.20 -6.13
CA HIS A 180 21.78 -6.10 -7.10
C HIS A 180 21.77 -4.71 -6.48
N ASN A 181 21.66 -4.59 -5.14
CA ASN A 181 21.49 -3.35 -4.39
C ASN A 181 20.24 -2.57 -4.81
N LEU A 182 19.12 -3.26 -4.99
CA LEU A 182 17.82 -2.66 -5.23
C LEU A 182 17.07 -2.48 -3.91
N HIS A 183 16.27 -1.44 -3.86
CA HIS A 183 15.27 -1.25 -2.80
C HIS A 183 14.03 -2.10 -3.08
N MET A 184 13.40 -2.61 -2.03
CA MET A 184 12.20 -3.42 -2.18
C MET A 184 10.97 -2.69 -1.62
N HIS A 185 9.95 -2.55 -2.47
CA HIS A 185 8.66 -1.95 -2.17
C HIS A 185 7.55 -3.00 -2.25
N MET A 186 6.55 -2.89 -1.38
CA MET A 186 5.32 -3.68 -1.44
C MET A 186 4.10 -2.78 -1.48
N ASP A 187 3.31 -2.87 -2.54
CA ASP A 187 1.93 -2.38 -2.52
C ASP A 187 1.07 -3.36 -1.71
N GLY A 188 0.77 -2.98 -0.49
CA GLY A 188 -0.05 -3.74 0.46
C GLY A 188 -1.50 -3.30 0.47
N ALA A 189 -2.07 -2.90 -0.66
CA ALA A 189 -3.48 -2.50 -0.75
C ALA A 189 -4.44 -3.56 -0.20
N ARG A 190 -4.05 -4.84 -0.23
CA ARG A 190 -4.80 -5.98 0.29
C ARG A 190 -4.02 -6.76 1.35
N PHE A 191 -3.17 -6.05 2.10
CA PHE A 191 -2.25 -6.60 3.09
C PHE A 191 -2.94 -7.50 4.12
N ALA A 192 -4.06 -7.04 4.70
CA ALA A 192 -4.81 -7.81 5.70
C ALA A 192 -5.35 -9.14 5.15
N ASN A 193 -5.74 -9.18 3.86
CA ASN A 193 -6.18 -10.40 3.20
C ASN A 193 -5.02 -11.39 3.06
N ALA A 194 -3.84 -10.90 2.70
CA ALA A 194 -2.63 -11.72 2.61
C ALA A 194 -2.22 -12.29 3.98
N LEU A 195 -2.21 -11.50 5.04
CA LEU A 195 -1.93 -11.96 6.41
C LEU A 195 -2.85 -13.12 6.81
N THR A 196 -4.15 -12.96 6.54
CA THR A 196 -5.14 -14.00 6.84
C THR A 196 -4.88 -15.28 6.04
N SER A 197 -4.55 -15.15 4.75
CA SER A 197 -4.27 -16.28 3.87
C SER A 197 -2.99 -17.03 4.25
N LEU A 198 -1.94 -16.30 4.62
CA LEU A 198 -0.62 -16.84 4.98
C LEU A 198 -0.54 -17.29 6.44
N ASN A 199 -1.50 -16.88 7.28
CA ASN A 199 -1.47 -17.07 8.72
C ASN A 199 -0.12 -16.65 9.34
N CYS A 200 0.35 -15.47 8.97
CA CYS A 200 1.62 -14.91 9.41
C CYS A 200 1.44 -13.53 10.07
N SER A 201 2.47 -13.07 10.79
CA SER A 201 2.48 -11.72 11.35
C SER A 201 2.81 -10.66 10.29
N PRO A 202 2.43 -9.39 10.52
CA PRO A 202 2.88 -8.28 9.67
C PRO A 202 4.41 -8.18 9.56
N ALA A 203 5.13 -8.47 10.63
CA ALA A 203 6.58 -8.46 10.66
C ALA A 203 7.19 -9.53 9.74
N GLU A 204 6.62 -10.75 9.75
CA GLU A 204 7.09 -11.85 8.88
C GLU A 204 6.89 -11.55 7.41
N MET A 205 5.76 -10.93 7.04
CA MET A 205 5.47 -10.60 5.64
C MET A 205 6.23 -9.35 5.16
N THR A 206 6.86 -8.59 6.05
CA THR A 206 7.55 -7.35 5.70
C THR A 206 9.04 -7.40 6.03
N TRP A 207 9.49 -6.74 7.08
CA TRP A 207 10.89 -6.51 7.35
C TRP A 207 11.68 -7.79 7.69
N LYS A 208 11.05 -8.83 8.25
CA LYS A 208 11.68 -10.15 8.44
C LYS A 208 11.90 -10.87 7.08
N SER A 209 11.21 -10.45 6.04
CA SER A 209 11.46 -10.81 4.64
C SER A 209 12.24 -9.72 3.89
N GLU A 210 12.93 -8.84 4.64
CA GLU A 210 13.85 -7.81 4.15
C GLU A 210 13.22 -6.71 3.28
N LEU A 211 11.90 -6.51 3.41
CA LEU A 211 11.18 -5.44 2.76
C LEU A 211 11.55 -4.09 3.40
N MET A 212 11.81 -3.08 2.57
CA MET A 212 12.23 -1.76 3.06
C MET A 212 11.08 -0.77 3.22
N CYS A 213 10.10 -0.81 2.34
CA CYS A 213 8.94 0.07 2.36
C CYS A 213 7.68 -0.71 2.02
N CYS A 214 6.64 -0.53 2.83
CA CYS A 214 5.34 -1.15 2.59
C CYS A 214 4.25 -0.08 2.60
N LEU A 215 3.47 -0.03 1.53
CA LEU A 215 2.22 0.69 1.49
C LEU A 215 1.14 -0.14 2.18
N LEU A 216 0.50 0.44 3.18
CA LEU A 216 -0.71 -0.11 3.77
C LEU A 216 -1.87 0.80 3.41
N VAL A 217 -2.88 0.26 2.74
CA VAL A 217 -4.11 1.00 2.46
C VAL A 217 -5.20 0.49 3.41
N PRO A 218 -5.37 1.13 4.58
CA PRO A 218 -6.48 0.76 5.48
C PRO A 218 -7.84 0.97 4.83
N LEU A 219 -7.91 1.74 3.75
CA LEU A 219 -9.14 2.12 3.05
C LEU A 219 -9.86 0.97 2.36
N LYS A 220 -9.16 -0.10 1.96
CA LYS A 220 -9.79 -1.27 1.33
C LYS A 220 -10.35 -2.28 2.34
N THR A 221 -10.05 -2.10 3.61
CA THR A 221 -10.49 -2.99 4.69
C THR A 221 -11.50 -2.37 5.65
N ALA A 222 -12.22 -1.31 5.30
CA ALA A 222 -13.31 -0.71 6.07
C ALA A 222 -13.09 0.71 6.61
N VAL A 223 -12.25 1.54 6.01
CA VAL A 223 -12.11 2.95 6.39
C VAL A 223 -12.60 3.88 5.27
N LEU A 224 -13.19 4.98 5.67
CA LEU A 224 -13.86 6.00 4.88
C LEU A 224 -13.06 6.44 3.64
N GLN A 225 -13.43 5.97 2.45
CA GLN A 225 -13.17 6.72 1.24
C GLN A 225 -14.39 7.59 0.95
N ARG A 226 -14.40 8.80 1.45
CA ARG A 226 -15.36 9.79 0.99
C ARG A 226 -14.75 10.54 -0.19
N LYS A 227 -15.38 10.47 -1.35
CA LYS A 227 -15.24 11.51 -2.35
C LYS A 227 -15.63 12.84 -1.69
N LEU A 228 -14.63 13.67 -1.39
CA LEU A 228 -14.86 15.09 -1.26
C LEU A 228 -15.05 15.59 -2.70
N SER A 229 -16.29 15.62 -3.16
CA SER A 229 -16.65 16.42 -4.32
C SER A 229 -16.68 17.86 -3.84
N PHE A 230 -15.72 18.65 -4.28
CA PHE A 230 -15.82 20.10 -4.29
C PHE A 230 -16.77 20.54 -5.41
#